data_6c71be0934029978297ab18164b38b3a
#
_entry.id   6c71be0934029978297ab18164b38b3a
#
_cell.length_a   1.000
_cell.length_b   1.000
_cell.length_c   1.000
_cell.angle_alpha   90.00
_cell.angle_beta   90.00
_cell.angle_gamma   90.00
#
_symmetry.space_group_name_H-M   'P 1'
#
loop_
_entity.id
_entity.type
_entity.pdbx_description
1 polymer ?
#
loop_
_entity_poly.entity_id
_entity_poly.type
_entity_poly.pdbx_seq_one_letter_code
_entity_poly.pdbx_strand_id
1 'polypeptide(L)'
;MSGKVVDQSNEAIIGATIQAIHEPSGTHYGAITNVDGRYSIQGMRAGGPYKVEVSYVGYQSVVYKSINLQLGENYVLDANLKESTELLDEVVITASKSSNMKSDRAGAVTNVDAARMSEVPTVSRSMNDIMRLTPQGANIGSGFSVGGGNYRQSYVTVDGAAFNNAFGIGSNLPAGGSPISLDALEQISVSTTPFDVRQSGFTGGAIN
;
A
#
# COMPACT_ATOMS: atom_id res chain seq x y z
N MET A 1 -0.18 -8.01 -3.78
CA MET A 1 -0.07 -7.76 -5.24
C MET A 1 -0.68 -8.93 -6.00
N SER A 2 -1.40 -8.67 -7.06
CA SER A 2 -2.00 -9.73 -7.91
C SER A 2 -1.95 -9.31 -9.38
N GLY A 3 -2.26 -10.23 -10.30
CA GLY A 3 -2.33 -9.91 -11.72
C GLY A 3 -2.55 -11.15 -12.58
N LYS A 4 -2.49 -10.94 -13.88
CA LYS A 4 -2.61 -11.98 -14.90
C LYS A 4 -1.41 -11.93 -15.85
N VAL A 5 -0.91 -13.10 -16.23
CA VAL A 5 0.16 -13.23 -17.23
C VAL A 5 -0.45 -13.85 -18.48
N VAL A 6 -0.26 -13.18 -19.61
CA VAL A 6 -0.77 -13.61 -20.92
C VAL A 6 0.33 -13.54 -21.97
N ASP A 7 0.13 -14.22 -23.07
CA ASP A 7 0.96 -14.12 -24.26
C ASP A 7 0.48 -13.01 -25.22
N GLN A 8 1.11 -12.90 -26.39
CA GLN A 8 0.74 -11.95 -27.45
C GLN A 8 -0.65 -12.22 -28.02
N SER A 9 -1.15 -13.46 -27.93
CA SER A 9 -2.48 -13.88 -28.39
C SER A 9 -3.56 -13.68 -27.31
N ASN A 10 -3.17 -13.10 -26.16
CA ASN A 10 -4.01 -12.92 -24.97
C ASN A 10 -4.42 -14.25 -24.31
N GLU A 11 -3.69 -15.34 -24.60
CA GLU A 11 -3.86 -16.61 -23.91
C GLU A 11 -3.17 -16.59 -22.53
N ALA A 12 -3.74 -17.28 -21.56
CA ALA A 12 -3.24 -17.36 -20.20
C ALA A 12 -1.98 -18.24 -20.14
N ILE A 13 -0.89 -17.73 -19.58
CA ILE A 13 0.35 -18.50 -19.37
C ILE A 13 0.29 -19.17 -18.01
N ILE A 14 0.23 -20.50 -18.02
CA ILE A 14 0.19 -21.35 -16.83
C ILE A 14 1.61 -21.68 -16.37
N GLY A 15 1.90 -21.53 -15.07
CA GLY A 15 3.21 -21.88 -14.51
C GLY A 15 4.28 -20.81 -14.71
N ALA A 16 3.93 -19.60 -15.17
CA ALA A 16 4.86 -18.49 -15.20
C ALA A 16 5.31 -18.11 -13.79
N THR A 17 6.58 -17.83 -13.62
CA THR A 17 7.17 -17.44 -12.33
C THR A 17 7.20 -15.92 -12.21
N ILE A 18 6.70 -15.42 -11.10
CA ILE A 18 6.73 -14.00 -10.73
C ILE A 18 7.62 -13.87 -9.52
N GLN A 19 8.69 -13.08 -9.62
CA GLN A 19 9.61 -12.77 -8.54
C GLN A 19 9.57 -11.28 -8.27
N ALA A 20 9.23 -10.88 -7.04
CA ALA A 20 9.23 -9.49 -6.60
C ALA A 20 10.32 -9.30 -5.55
N ILE A 21 11.19 -8.31 -5.74
CA ILE A 21 12.30 -7.98 -4.86
C ILE A 21 12.06 -6.59 -4.31
N HIS A 22 11.99 -6.46 -2.99
CA HIS A 22 11.98 -5.18 -2.31
C HIS A 22 13.41 -4.65 -2.24
N GLU A 23 13.77 -3.69 -3.11
CA GLU A 23 15.15 -3.22 -3.26
C GLU A 23 15.77 -2.70 -1.95
N PRO A 24 15.05 -1.92 -1.10
CA PRO A 24 15.64 -1.38 0.12
C PRO A 24 16.00 -2.45 1.17
N SER A 25 15.25 -3.55 1.27
CA SER A 25 15.50 -4.62 2.25
C SER A 25 16.08 -5.89 1.65
N GLY A 26 16.16 -6.00 0.32
CA GLY A 26 16.58 -7.21 -0.37
C GLY A 26 15.62 -8.41 -0.16
N THR A 27 14.41 -8.19 0.30
CA THR A 27 13.45 -9.28 0.55
C THR A 27 12.84 -9.76 -0.77
N HIS A 28 12.83 -11.08 -0.97
CA HIS A 28 12.26 -11.73 -2.14
C HIS A 28 10.88 -12.30 -1.84
N TYR A 29 9.95 -12.07 -2.75
CA TYR A 29 8.60 -12.65 -2.75
C TYR A 29 8.39 -13.34 -4.10
N GLY A 30 7.65 -14.46 -4.10
CA GLY A 30 7.41 -15.22 -5.32
C GLY A 30 5.99 -15.76 -5.42
N ALA A 31 5.52 -15.94 -6.65
CA ALA A 31 4.31 -16.66 -6.98
C ALA A 31 4.44 -17.34 -8.34
N ILE A 32 3.53 -18.28 -8.60
CA ILE A 32 3.41 -18.97 -9.89
C ILE A 32 1.97 -18.77 -10.37
N THR A 33 1.79 -18.61 -11.69
CA THR A 33 0.46 -18.47 -12.27
C THR A 33 -0.33 -19.76 -12.25
N ASN A 34 -1.62 -19.64 -11.98
CA ASN A 34 -2.58 -20.76 -12.04
C ASN A 34 -3.05 -21.06 -13.47
N VAL A 35 -4.03 -21.95 -13.62
CA VAL A 35 -4.63 -22.37 -14.91
C VAL A 35 -5.26 -21.22 -15.71
N ASP A 36 -5.67 -20.14 -15.03
CA ASP A 36 -6.22 -18.94 -15.66
C ASP A 36 -5.15 -17.88 -15.94
N GLY A 37 -3.87 -18.19 -15.72
CA GLY A 37 -2.75 -17.26 -15.81
C GLY A 37 -2.71 -16.22 -14.69
N ARG A 38 -3.49 -16.39 -13.61
CA ARG A 38 -3.56 -15.46 -12.50
C ARG A 38 -2.58 -15.82 -11.40
N TYR A 39 -2.05 -14.79 -10.73
CA TYR A 39 -1.16 -14.95 -9.57
C TYR A 39 -1.54 -14.00 -8.44
N SER A 40 -1.12 -14.33 -7.23
CA SER A 40 -1.28 -13.49 -6.05
C SER A 40 -0.08 -13.66 -5.12
N ILE A 41 0.57 -12.53 -4.78
CA ILE A 41 1.63 -12.47 -3.77
C ILE A 41 1.07 -11.74 -2.56
N GLN A 42 1.06 -12.43 -1.41
CA GLN A 42 0.56 -11.90 -0.14
C GLN A 42 1.72 -11.58 0.81
N GLY A 43 1.44 -10.78 1.84
CA GLY A 43 2.42 -10.47 2.89
C GLY A 43 3.57 -9.57 2.43
N MET A 44 3.42 -8.84 1.32
CA MET A 44 4.41 -7.88 0.87
C MET A 44 4.38 -6.63 1.76
N ARG A 45 5.56 -6.06 2.02
CA ARG A 45 5.67 -4.79 2.77
C ARG A 45 5.09 -3.64 1.95
N ALA A 46 4.50 -2.67 2.62
CA ALA A 46 4.17 -1.39 1.99
C ALA A 46 5.44 -0.61 1.68
N GLY A 47 5.36 0.34 0.74
CA GLY A 47 6.51 1.11 0.28
C GLY A 47 7.15 0.50 -0.97
N GLY A 48 8.44 0.72 -1.16
CA GLY A 48 9.22 0.30 -2.32
C GLY A 48 10.53 1.06 -2.40
N PRO A 49 11.22 1.09 -3.54
CA PRO A 49 10.81 0.49 -4.82
C PRO A 49 10.92 -1.04 -4.86
N TYR A 50 10.04 -1.64 -5.62
CA TYR A 50 10.11 -3.07 -5.96
C TYR A 50 10.57 -3.27 -7.39
N LYS A 51 11.42 -4.29 -7.60
CA LYS A 51 11.71 -4.88 -8.90
C LYS A 51 10.88 -6.16 -9.02
N VAL A 52 10.04 -6.26 -10.05
CA VAL A 52 9.23 -7.46 -10.31
C VAL A 52 9.63 -8.04 -11.65
N GLU A 53 10.05 -9.29 -11.63
CA GLU A 53 10.43 -10.06 -12.81
C GLU A 53 9.39 -11.14 -13.06
N VAL A 54 8.92 -11.23 -14.30
CA VAL A 54 8.00 -12.26 -14.77
C VAL A 54 8.71 -13.07 -15.84
N SER A 55 8.82 -14.38 -15.62
CA SER A 55 9.55 -15.28 -16.52
C SER A 55 8.76 -16.56 -16.80
N TYR A 56 8.92 -17.09 -18.00
CA TYR A 56 8.41 -18.39 -18.42
C TYR A 56 9.28 -19.01 -19.50
N VAL A 57 9.36 -20.34 -19.52
CA VAL A 57 10.21 -21.07 -20.47
C VAL A 57 9.73 -20.84 -21.91
N GLY A 58 10.63 -20.40 -22.78
CA GLY A 58 10.32 -20.09 -24.18
C GLY A 58 9.79 -18.67 -24.42
N TYR A 59 9.75 -17.83 -23.38
CA TYR A 59 9.32 -16.43 -23.45
C TYR A 59 10.41 -15.49 -22.97
N GLN A 60 10.41 -14.26 -23.47
CA GLN A 60 11.26 -13.17 -22.97
C GLN A 60 10.80 -12.78 -21.56
N SER A 61 11.75 -12.69 -20.62
CA SER A 61 11.48 -12.17 -19.28
C SER A 61 11.17 -10.68 -19.34
N VAL A 62 10.16 -10.28 -18.58
CA VAL A 62 9.76 -8.88 -18.44
C VAL A 62 10.05 -8.41 -17.03
N VAL A 63 10.75 -7.28 -16.89
CA VAL A 63 11.11 -6.69 -15.61
C VAL A 63 10.44 -5.34 -15.45
N TYR A 64 9.68 -5.20 -14.38
CA TYR A 64 9.06 -3.96 -13.95
C TYR A 64 9.86 -3.37 -12.80
N LYS A 65 10.29 -2.12 -12.92
CA LYS A 65 11.08 -1.40 -11.91
C LYS A 65 10.26 -0.26 -11.31
N SER A 66 10.68 0.20 -10.12
CA SER A 66 10.11 1.37 -9.45
C SER A 66 8.63 1.21 -9.07
N ILE A 67 8.22 -0.01 -8.70
CA ILE A 67 6.87 -0.26 -8.19
C ILE A 67 6.83 0.09 -6.70
N ASN A 68 5.90 0.95 -6.32
CA ASN A 68 5.62 1.28 -4.92
C ASN A 68 4.27 0.70 -4.51
N LEU A 69 4.26 -0.07 -3.42
CA LEU A 69 3.05 -0.68 -2.87
C LEU A 69 2.49 0.21 -1.76
N GLN A 70 1.21 0.51 -1.83
CA GLN A 70 0.52 1.29 -0.80
C GLN A 70 -0.15 0.36 0.20
N LEU A 71 -0.16 0.80 1.47
CA LEU A 71 -0.79 0.06 2.54
C LEU A 71 -2.31 -0.06 2.31
N GLY A 72 -2.85 -1.28 2.48
CA GLY A 72 -4.28 -1.55 2.29
C GLY A 72 -4.76 -1.57 0.84
N GLU A 73 -3.87 -1.42 -0.14
CA GLU A 73 -4.21 -1.47 -1.56
C GLU A 73 -3.70 -2.77 -2.21
N ASN A 74 -4.55 -3.39 -3.03
CA ASN A 74 -4.11 -4.47 -3.89
C ASN A 74 -3.53 -3.90 -5.19
N TYR A 75 -2.22 -4.01 -5.36
CA TYR A 75 -1.56 -3.59 -6.60
C TYR A 75 -1.78 -4.66 -7.67
N VAL A 76 -2.42 -4.30 -8.78
CA VAL A 76 -2.64 -5.18 -9.92
C VAL A 76 -1.57 -4.94 -10.97
N LEU A 77 -0.79 -5.97 -11.29
CA LEU A 77 0.26 -5.97 -12.30
C LEU A 77 0.01 -7.08 -13.31
N ASP A 78 -0.53 -6.73 -14.46
CA ASP A 78 -0.70 -7.64 -15.57
C ASP A 78 0.54 -7.62 -16.47
N ALA A 79 0.99 -8.79 -16.91
CA ALA A 79 2.15 -8.95 -17.75
C ALA A 79 1.80 -9.64 -19.07
N ASN A 80 2.36 -9.12 -20.16
CA ASN A 80 2.27 -9.74 -21.47
C ASN A 80 3.67 -10.20 -21.87
N LEU A 81 3.87 -11.51 -22.04
CA LEU A 81 5.13 -12.10 -22.42
C LEU A 81 5.16 -12.33 -23.94
N LYS A 82 6.32 -12.12 -24.53
CA LYS A 82 6.57 -12.39 -25.94
C LYS A 82 7.33 -13.70 -26.07
N GLU A 83 6.90 -14.54 -27.02
CA GLU A 83 7.68 -15.71 -27.38
C GLU A 83 9.09 -15.30 -27.85
N SER A 84 10.08 -15.99 -27.37
CA SER A 84 11.49 -15.79 -27.77
C SER A 84 12.11 -17.09 -28.20
N THR A 85 12.68 -17.09 -29.37
CA THR A 85 13.56 -18.15 -29.85
C THR A 85 15.00 -17.97 -29.34
N GLU A 86 15.35 -16.78 -28.82
CA GLU A 86 16.67 -16.46 -28.28
C GLU A 86 16.56 -16.02 -26.82
N LEU A 87 17.28 -16.70 -25.93
CA LEU A 87 17.17 -16.64 -24.46
C LEU A 87 17.80 -15.38 -23.80
N LEU A 88 18.10 -14.30 -24.50
CA LEU A 88 19.02 -13.28 -24.00
C LEU A 88 18.52 -11.83 -23.91
N ASP A 89 17.29 -11.51 -24.30
CA ASP A 89 16.81 -10.13 -24.18
C ASP A 89 15.78 -9.94 -23.07
N GLU A 90 16.22 -9.34 -21.96
CA GLU A 90 15.38 -8.86 -20.87
C GLU A 90 14.68 -7.55 -21.29
N VAL A 91 13.36 -7.52 -21.29
CA VAL A 91 12.59 -6.29 -21.51
C VAL A 91 12.39 -5.55 -20.19
N VAL A 92 13.01 -4.41 -20.02
CA VAL A 92 12.86 -3.56 -18.83
C VAL A 92 11.75 -2.55 -19.05
N ILE A 93 10.70 -2.62 -18.23
CA ILE A 93 9.61 -1.65 -18.21
C ILE A 93 9.70 -0.85 -16.90
N THR A 94 9.90 0.45 -17.00
CA THR A 94 9.83 1.34 -15.82
C THR A 94 8.38 1.71 -15.57
N ALA A 95 7.82 1.24 -14.46
CA ALA A 95 6.45 1.55 -14.08
C ALA A 95 6.39 2.97 -13.47
N SER A 96 5.91 3.94 -14.23
CA SER A 96 5.52 5.26 -13.73
C SER A 96 3.99 5.37 -13.66
N LYS A 97 3.34 4.57 -12.82
CA LYS A 97 1.90 4.67 -12.67
C LYS A 97 1.57 5.54 -11.47
N SER A 98 1.14 6.78 -11.74
CA SER A 98 0.57 7.65 -10.71
C SER A 98 -0.58 6.91 -10.01
N SER A 99 -0.43 6.64 -8.73
CA SER A 99 -1.35 5.82 -7.94
C SER A 99 -2.67 6.51 -7.57
N ASN A 100 -2.85 7.77 -7.99
CA ASN A 100 -3.97 8.59 -7.52
C ASN A 100 -5.31 8.33 -8.22
N MET A 101 -5.35 7.56 -9.32
CA MET A 101 -6.56 7.31 -10.09
C MET A 101 -6.73 5.83 -10.42
N LYS A 102 -6.97 5.00 -9.41
CA LYS A 102 -7.37 3.60 -9.63
C LYS A 102 -8.83 3.41 -9.26
N SER A 103 -9.60 2.82 -10.17
CA SER A 103 -11.02 2.47 -9.99
C SER A 103 -11.27 1.36 -8.97
N ASP A 104 -10.21 0.75 -8.44
CA ASP A 104 -10.26 -0.44 -7.56
C ASP A 104 -10.16 -0.08 -6.07
N ARG A 105 -10.24 1.19 -5.72
CA ARG A 105 -10.27 1.65 -4.33
C ARG A 105 -11.67 1.58 -3.77
N ALA A 106 -11.88 0.68 -2.83
CA ALA A 106 -13.09 0.64 -2.03
C ALA A 106 -13.02 1.72 -0.93
N GLY A 107 -13.67 2.87 -1.16
CA GLY A 107 -13.76 3.96 -0.19
C GLY A 107 -12.75 5.10 -0.36
N ALA A 108 -12.96 6.17 0.42
CA ALA A 108 -12.08 7.34 0.45
C ALA A 108 -10.87 7.07 1.36
N VAL A 109 -9.76 6.70 0.77
CA VAL A 109 -8.48 6.46 1.46
C VAL A 109 -7.47 7.51 1.01
N THR A 110 -6.82 8.17 1.95
CA THR A 110 -5.70 9.08 1.71
C THR A 110 -4.43 8.44 2.27
N ASN A 111 -3.45 8.22 1.40
CA ASN A 111 -2.14 7.72 1.78
C ASN A 111 -1.11 8.84 1.68
N VAL A 112 -0.29 8.97 2.72
CA VAL A 112 0.84 9.91 2.79
C VAL A 112 2.09 9.09 3.03
N ASP A 113 2.99 9.07 2.07
CA ASP A 113 4.29 8.39 2.14
C ASP A 113 5.38 9.25 2.80
N ALA A 114 6.51 8.62 3.14
CA ALA A 114 7.64 9.29 3.80
C ALA A 114 8.18 10.48 2.97
N ALA A 115 8.18 10.38 1.64
CA ALA A 115 8.63 11.45 0.78
C ALA A 115 7.74 12.69 0.93
N ARG A 116 6.42 12.51 0.88
CA ARG A 116 5.45 13.59 1.12
C ARG A 116 5.52 14.14 2.54
N MET A 117 5.73 13.26 3.55
CA MET A 117 5.88 13.71 4.93
C MET A 117 7.10 14.60 5.12
N SER A 118 8.19 14.35 4.39
CA SER A 118 9.41 15.17 4.45
C SER A 118 9.26 16.54 3.77
N GLU A 119 8.37 16.68 2.79
CA GLU A 119 8.10 17.93 2.07
C GLU A 119 7.19 18.88 2.86
N VAL A 120 6.44 18.36 3.84
CA VAL A 120 5.51 19.20 4.62
C VAL A 120 6.23 19.97 5.71
N PRO A 121 6.17 21.31 5.70
CA PRO A 121 6.74 22.11 6.78
C PRO A 121 5.90 21.91 8.06
N THR A 122 6.46 21.24 9.04
CA THR A 122 5.83 21.00 10.33
C THR A 122 6.62 21.71 11.44
N VAL A 123 5.91 22.37 12.35
CA VAL A 123 6.55 23.05 13.49
C VAL A 123 6.81 22.08 14.64
N SER A 124 5.86 21.20 14.91
CA SER A 124 5.91 20.26 16.04
C SER A 124 6.34 18.85 15.64
N ARG A 125 6.50 18.55 14.34
CA ARG A 125 6.77 17.22 13.78
C ARG A 125 5.84 16.16 14.38
N SER A 126 4.57 16.53 14.52
CA SER A 126 3.56 15.66 15.09
C SER A 126 2.78 14.95 13.97
N MET A 127 2.24 13.79 14.28
CA MET A 127 1.35 13.05 13.38
C MET A 127 0.12 13.88 12.99
N ASN A 128 -0.36 14.76 13.88
CA ASN A 128 -1.49 15.67 13.60
C ASN A 128 -1.20 16.65 12.46
N ASP A 129 0.05 17.09 12.30
CA ASP A 129 0.41 18.01 11.21
C ASP A 129 0.30 17.33 9.85
N ILE A 130 0.68 16.05 9.79
CA ILE A 130 0.56 15.24 8.56
C ILE A 130 -0.89 14.87 8.26
N MET A 131 -1.67 14.55 9.29
CA MET A 131 -3.09 14.21 9.12
C MET A 131 -3.93 15.38 8.57
N ARG A 132 -3.47 16.64 8.72
CA ARG A 132 -4.08 17.82 8.07
C ARG A 132 -4.07 17.75 6.54
N LEU A 133 -3.20 16.95 5.94
CA LEU A 133 -3.19 16.70 4.49
C LEU A 133 -4.38 15.85 4.03
N THR A 134 -5.12 15.26 4.97
CA THR A 134 -6.29 14.45 4.66
C THR A 134 -7.51 15.35 4.50
N PRO A 135 -8.14 15.41 3.30
CA PRO A 135 -9.25 16.34 3.04
C PRO A 135 -10.48 16.11 3.93
N GLN A 136 -10.69 14.86 4.40
CA GLN A 136 -11.83 14.48 5.21
C GLN A 136 -11.56 14.55 6.72
N GLY A 137 -10.42 15.08 7.12
CA GLY A 137 -9.99 15.17 8.50
C GLY A 137 -9.97 16.59 9.02
N ALA A 138 -10.22 16.75 10.31
CA ALA A 138 -10.12 18.01 11.01
C ALA A 138 -9.54 17.84 12.40
N ASN A 139 -8.69 18.78 12.82
CA ASN A 139 -8.26 18.87 14.21
C ASN A 139 -9.41 19.46 15.06
N ILE A 140 -9.88 18.67 16.01
CA ILE A 140 -10.95 19.09 16.93
C ILE A 140 -10.45 18.87 18.36
N GLY A 141 -10.26 19.95 19.09
CA GLY A 141 -9.72 19.88 20.45
C GLY A 141 -8.28 19.32 20.47
N SER A 142 -8.07 18.27 21.23
CA SER A 142 -6.77 17.60 21.39
C SER A 142 -6.55 16.40 20.46
N GLY A 143 -7.41 16.19 19.45
CA GLY A 143 -7.32 15.04 18.57
C GLY A 143 -7.72 15.32 17.14
N PHE A 144 -7.49 14.35 16.27
CA PHE A 144 -7.81 14.39 14.86
C PHE A 144 -9.08 13.59 14.56
N SER A 145 -10.09 14.26 14.04
CA SER A 145 -11.38 13.67 13.64
C SER A 145 -11.35 13.34 12.16
N VAL A 146 -11.84 12.17 11.80
CA VAL A 146 -12.01 11.70 10.42
C VAL A 146 -13.50 11.55 10.10
N GLY A 147 -13.92 12.08 8.94
CA GLY A 147 -15.29 11.93 8.47
C GLY A 147 -16.36 12.67 9.31
N GLY A 148 -15.96 13.69 10.07
CA GLY A 148 -16.89 14.50 10.91
C GLY A 148 -17.31 13.84 12.23
N GLY A 149 -16.74 12.68 12.58
CA GLY A 149 -16.97 12.02 13.85
C GLY A 149 -16.20 12.67 15.01
N ASN A 150 -16.36 12.12 16.22
CA ASN A 150 -15.54 12.51 17.35
C ASN A 150 -14.15 11.87 17.22
N TYR A 151 -13.09 12.62 17.51
CA TYR A 151 -11.72 12.12 17.44
C TYR A 151 -11.47 10.88 18.31
N ARG A 152 -12.20 10.70 19.41
CA ARG A 152 -12.13 9.53 20.29
C ARG A 152 -12.71 8.27 19.69
N GLN A 153 -13.44 8.38 18.60
CA GLN A 153 -14.11 7.28 17.91
C GLN A 153 -13.35 6.83 16.65
N SER A 154 -12.22 7.48 16.32
CA SER A 154 -11.35 7.05 15.23
C SER A 154 -10.55 5.82 15.63
N TYR A 155 -10.39 4.88 14.69
CA TYR A 155 -9.58 3.69 14.87
C TYR A 155 -8.14 4.00 14.50
N VAL A 156 -7.22 3.85 15.45
CA VAL A 156 -5.78 4.07 15.22
C VAL A 156 -5.04 2.75 15.35
N THR A 157 -4.29 2.41 14.33
CA THR A 157 -3.43 1.22 14.31
C THR A 157 -2.00 1.59 13.96
N VAL A 158 -1.07 0.76 14.40
CA VAL A 158 0.34 0.78 13.99
C VAL A 158 0.71 -0.63 13.61
N ASP A 159 1.09 -0.86 12.36
CA ASP A 159 1.38 -2.19 11.79
C ASP A 159 0.27 -3.23 12.08
N GLY A 160 -1.00 -2.77 12.07
CA GLY A 160 -2.17 -3.61 12.36
C GLY A 160 -2.47 -3.80 13.84
N ALA A 161 -1.63 -3.36 14.77
CA ALA A 161 -1.91 -3.37 16.19
C ALA A 161 -2.78 -2.16 16.59
N ALA A 162 -3.89 -2.40 17.30
CA ALA A 162 -4.78 -1.34 17.75
C ALA A 162 -4.15 -0.49 18.85
N PHE A 163 -4.14 0.83 18.66
CA PHE A 163 -3.67 1.83 19.63
C PHE A 163 -4.80 2.67 20.21
N ASN A 164 -6.01 2.21 20.11
CA ASN A 164 -7.18 2.92 20.63
C ASN A 164 -7.20 2.92 22.15
N ASN A 165 -7.61 4.05 22.73
CA ASN A 165 -7.96 4.09 24.15
C ASN A 165 -9.32 3.42 24.38
N ALA A 166 -9.32 2.20 24.92
CA ALA A 166 -10.53 1.40 25.15
C ALA A 166 -11.56 2.08 26.07
N PHE A 167 -11.13 3.03 26.89
CA PHE A 167 -12.02 3.73 27.84
C PHE A 167 -12.54 5.08 27.34
N GLY A 168 -12.09 5.55 26.18
CA GLY A 168 -12.51 6.83 25.61
C GLY A 168 -12.16 8.06 26.47
N ILE A 169 -11.31 7.91 27.47
CA ILE A 169 -10.88 8.96 28.39
C ILE A 169 -9.50 9.46 27.99
N GLY A 170 -9.36 10.77 27.75
CA GLY A 170 -8.09 11.38 27.31
C GLY A 170 -8.01 11.61 25.80
N SER A 171 -6.82 11.88 25.29
CA SER A 171 -6.57 11.95 23.85
C SER A 171 -6.71 10.57 23.22
N ASN A 172 -7.10 10.52 21.94
CA ASN A 172 -7.28 9.26 21.22
C ASN A 172 -5.97 8.47 20.99
N LEU A 173 -4.85 9.03 21.37
CA LEU A 173 -3.56 8.34 21.37
C LEU A 173 -3.13 8.02 22.79
N PRO A 174 -2.52 6.85 23.06
CA PRO A 174 -1.97 6.51 24.35
C PRO A 174 -1.01 7.60 24.84
N ALA A 175 -1.03 7.88 26.14
CA ALA A 175 -0.17 8.86 26.80
C ALA A 175 -0.28 10.31 26.31
N GLY A 176 -1.37 10.68 25.63
CA GLY A 176 -1.63 12.06 25.22
C GLY A 176 -0.68 12.64 24.17
N GLY A 177 0.11 11.79 23.50
CA GLY A 177 1.08 12.17 22.49
C GLY A 177 1.07 11.28 21.26
N SER A 178 1.97 11.54 20.33
CA SER A 178 2.21 10.64 19.21
C SER A 178 2.91 9.38 19.74
N PRO A 179 2.35 8.17 19.52
CA PRO A 179 2.95 6.93 20.01
C PRO A 179 4.27 6.61 19.31
N ILE A 180 4.48 7.18 18.13
CA ILE A 180 5.63 6.93 17.28
C ILE A 180 6.15 8.27 16.75
N SER A 181 7.48 8.40 16.68
CA SER A 181 8.13 9.53 16.01
C SER A 181 7.78 9.57 14.53
N LEU A 182 7.58 10.75 13.98
CA LEU A 182 7.33 10.93 12.54
C LEU A 182 8.45 10.34 11.67
N ASP A 183 9.68 10.35 12.17
CA ASP A 183 10.85 9.81 11.47
C ASP A 183 10.86 8.27 11.39
N ALA A 184 10.05 7.61 12.20
CA ALA A 184 9.91 6.15 12.19
C ALA A 184 8.74 5.67 11.32
N LEU A 185 7.98 6.60 10.72
CA LEU A 185 6.83 6.29 9.87
C LEU A 185 7.25 6.20 8.41
N GLU A 186 6.94 5.08 7.78
CA GLU A 186 7.12 4.87 6.35
C GLU A 186 5.91 5.39 5.55
N GLN A 187 4.71 5.19 6.08
CA GLN A 187 3.47 5.59 5.45
C GLN A 187 2.36 5.78 6.48
N ILE A 188 1.45 6.73 6.23
CA ILE A 188 0.19 6.91 6.97
C ILE A 188 -0.96 6.71 5.99
N SER A 189 -1.92 5.86 6.35
CA SER A 189 -3.14 5.65 5.62
C SER A 189 -4.34 6.11 6.44
N VAL A 190 -5.14 7.02 5.88
CA VAL A 190 -6.37 7.52 6.51
C VAL A 190 -7.55 7.12 5.66
N SER A 191 -8.47 6.34 6.22
CA SER A 191 -9.70 5.89 5.59
C SER A 191 -10.92 6.44 6.32
N THR A 192 -11.85 7.05 5.58
CA THR A 192 -13.14 7.51 6.17
C THR A 192 -14.16 6.41 6.32
N THR A 193 -14.08 5.38 5.47
CA THR A 193 -15.02 4.26 5.43
C THR A 193 -14.26 2.95 5.29
N PRO A 194 -13.61 2.46 6.36
CA PRO A 194 -12.92 1.18 6.31
C PRO A 194 -13.94 0.04 6.23
N PHE A 195 -13.77 -0.82 5.22
CA PHE A 195 -14.63 -1.99 5.02
C PHE A 195 -13.98 -3.30 5.48
N ASP A 196 -12.81 -3.23 6.12
CA ASP A 196 -12.11 -4.42 6.59
C ASP A 196 -12.80 -4.99 7.84
N VAL A 197 -13.28 -6.22 7.76
CA VAL A 197 -13.97 -6.92 8.85
C VAL A 197 -13.10 -7.17 10.10
N ARG A 198 -11.77 -7.04 9.97
CA ARG A 198 -10.82 -7.14 11.08
C ARG A 198 -10.78 -5.89 11.94
N GLN A 199 -11.26 -4.78 11.42
CA GLN A 199 -11.31 -3.50 12.12
C GLN A 199 -12.68 -3.35 12.81
N SER A 200 -12.68 -3.23 14.12
CA SER A 200 -13.90 -3.15 14.93
C SER A 200 -13.75 -2.19 16.10
N GLY A 201 -14.87 -1.82 16.75
CA GLY A 201 -14.84 -0.99 17.96
C GLY A 201 -14.65 0.50 17.72
N PHE A 202 -15.00 1.01 16.53
CA PHE A 202 -14.94 2.43 16.20
C PHE A 202 -16.18 2.87 15.40
N THR A 203 -16.47 4.17 15.38
CA THR A 203 -17.58 4.78 14.63
C THR A 203 -17.10 5.94 13.73
N GLY A 204 -15.83 6.26 13.76
CA GLY A 204 -15.17 7.26 12.91
C GLY A 204 -14.39 6.63 11.76
N GLY A 205 -13.38 7.33 11.26
CA GLY A 205 -12.44 6.78 10.28
C GLY A 205 -11.34 5.93 10.91
N ALA A 206 -10.56 5.26 10.06
CA ALA A 206 -9.39 4.49 10.46
C ALA A 206 -8.10 5.18 10.02
N ILE A 207 -7.10 5.16 10.90
CA ILE A 207 -5.75 5.70 10.70
C ILE A 207 -4.77 4.55 10.95
N ASN A 208 -3.94 4.24 9.96
CA ASN A 208 -2.94 3.17 10.05
C ASN A 208 -1.58 3.66 9.55
#